data_bda14f8e6629688148347b56a763b3aa
#
_entry.id   bda14f8e6629688148347b56a763b3aa
#
_cell.length_a   1.000
_cell.length_b   1.000
_cell.length_c   1.000
_cell.angle_alpha   90.00
_cell.angle_beta   90.00
_cell.angle_gamma   90.00
#
_symmetry.space_group_name_H-M   'P 1'
#
loop_
_entity.id
_entity.type
_entity.pdbx_description
1 polymer ?
#
loop_
_entity_poly.entity_id
_entity_poly.type
_entity_poly.pdbx_seq_one_letter_code
_entity_poly.pdbx_strand_id
1 'polypeptide(L)'
;MRAEAVLEVIAGRKSVRDYEARPVPEEMIDTLLHAAMAAPTAKNRQPWEFIVVRKREVLDSLADGLPYAKMLFKAPLAVVVCASDEQFWEQDCAAATENLLLAAEALGLGAVWTAAADDARAAVVRRVLGVPEEVKPFCVIPVGFPAEDKKAKDKWKPEKVHQEKW
;
A
#
# COMPACT_ATOMS: atom_id res chain seq x y z
N MET A 1 -9.41 3.65 -25.62
CA MET A 1 -9.66 4.59 -24.49
C MET A 1 -9.74 3.91 -23.13
N ARG A 2 -10.75 3.06 -22.81
CA ARG A 2 -10.86 2.48 -21.46
C ARG A 2 -9.76 1.47 -21.11
N ALA A 3 -9.39 0.60 -22.03
CA ALA A 3 -8.31 -0.37 -21.85
C ALA A 3 -6.94 0.29 -21.77
N GLU A 4 -6.64 1.25 -22.63
CA GLU A 4 -5.39 2.01 -22.62
C GLU A 4 -5.15 2.69 -21.28
N ALA A 5 -6.14 3.43 -20.75
CA ALA A 5 -6.01 4.11 -19.45
C ALA A 5 -5.68 3.16 -18.30
N VAL A 6 -6.28 1.97 -18.28
CA VAL A 6 -5.97 0.96 -17.24
C VAL A 6 -4.54 0.44 -17.41
N LEU A 7 -4.12 0.14 -18.61
CA LEU A 7 -2.77 -0.36 -18.90
C LEU A 7 -1.70 0.69 -18.62
N GLU A 8 -1.98 1.97 -18.91
CA GLU A 8 -1.11 3.11 -18.58
C GLU A 8 -0.89 3.22 -17.07
N VAL A 9 -1.96 3.10 -16.25
CA VAL A 9 -1.86 3.12 -14.79
C VAL A 9 -1.00 1.95 -14.29
N ILE A 10 -1.24 0.73 -14.80
CA ILE A 10 -0.47 -0.45 -14.41
C ILE A 10 1.02 -0.28 -14.77
N ALA A 11 1.31 0.19 -15.98
CA ALA A 11 2.68 0.41 -16.45
C ALA A 11 3.36 1.60 -15.75
N GLY A 12 2.59 2.65 -15.43
CA GLY A 12 3.07 3.90 -14.82
C GLY A 12 3.34 3.77 -13.32
N ARG A 13 2.68 2.82 -12.64
CA ARG A 13 2.80 2.67 -11.19
C ARG A 13 4.25 2.42 -10.75
N LYS A 14 4.69 3.20 -9.81
CA LYS A 14 6.03 3.19 -9.26
C LYS A 14 6.04 3.40 -7.73
N SER A 15 7.11 3.00 -7.07
CA SER A 15 7.28 3.27 -5.64
C SER A 15 7.78 4.70 -5.43
N VAL A 16 6.96 5.53 -4.83
CA VAL A 16 7.26 6.92 -4.47
C VAL A 16 7.63 6.99 -3.00
N ARG A 17 8.74 7.68 -2.68
CA ARG A 17 9.29 7.80 -1.33
C ARG A 17 9.62 9.22 -0.92
N ASP A 18 9.28 10.20 -1.76
CA ASP A 18 9.42 11.61 -1.45
C ASP A 18 8.12 12.34 -1.82
N TYR A 19 7.63 13.15 -0.89
CA TYR A 19 6.28 13.70 -0.95
C TYR A 19 6.30 15.21 -0.71
N GLU A 20 5.36 15.91 -1.35
CA GLU A 20 5.05 17.29 -1.03
C GLU A 20 4.44 17.42 0.37
N ALA A 21 4.66 18.55 1.02
CA ALA A 21 3.99 18.92 2.27
C ALA A 21 2.55 19.40 2.00
N ARG A 22 1.74 18.50 1.41
CA ARG A 22 0.37 18.78 0.99
C ARG A 22 -0.54 17.67 1.49
N PRO A 23 -1.66 18.01 2.17
CA PRO A 23 -2.62 17.01 2.62
C PRO A 23 -3.30 16.31 1.44
N VAL A 24 -3.61 15.03 1.61
CA VAL A 24 -4.42 14.27 0.67
C VAL A 24 -5.89 14.51 1.01
N PRO A 25 -6.73 14.94 0.02
CA PRO A 25 -8.16 15.14 0.24
C PRO A 25 -8.88 13.86 0.67
N GLU A 26 -9.91 14.02 1.51
CA GLU A 26 -10.70 12.88 2.04
C GLU A 26 -11.30 12.00 0.95
N GLU A 27 -11.86 12.61 -0.07
CA GLU A 27 -12.46 11.92 -1.23
C GLU A 27 -11.47 11.03 -1.99
N MET A 28 -10.19 11.43 -2.04
CA MET A 28 -9.14 10.60 -2.61
C MET A 28 -8.82 9.42 -1.69
N ILE A 29 -8.80 9.63 -0.37
CA ILE A 29 -8.57 8.57 0.61
C ILE A 29 -9.69 7.52 0.52
N ASP A 30 -10.94 7.96 0.47
CA ASP A 30 -12.10 7.08 0.29
C ASP A 30 -11.99 6.28 -1.01
N THR A 31 -11.56 6.91 -2.09
CA THR A 31 -11.34 6.25 -3.38
C THR A 31 -10.27 5.16 -3.28
N LEU A 32 -9.15 5.42 -2.57
CA LEU A 32 -8.11 4.43 -2.32
C LEU A 32 -8.63 3.22 -1.55
N LEU A 33 -9.42 3.45 -0.50
CA LEU A 33 -9.98 2.39 0.34
C LEU A 33 -11.02 1.56 -0.43
N HIS A 34 -11.89 2.20 -1.22
CA HIS A 34 -12.84 1.52 -2.10
C HIS A 34 -12.11 0.64 -3.13
N ALA A 35 -11.04 1.14 -3.73
CA ALA A 35 -10.23 0.37 -4.67
C ALA A 35 -9.58 -0.84 -4.00
N ALA A 36 -9.01 -0.65 -2.79
CA ALA A 36 -8.44 -1.74 -2.01
C ALA A 36 -9.47 -2.83 -1.72
N MET A 37 -10.65 -2.44 -1.23
CA MET A 37 -11.74 -3.37 -0.88
C MET A 37 -12.40 -4.03 -2.10
N ALA A 38 -12.16 -3.54 -3.32
CA ALA A 38 -12.62 -4.17 -4.56
C ALA A 38 -11.76 -5.38 -4.99
N ALA A 39 -10.65 -5.66 -4.27
CA ALA A 39 -9.80 -6.81 -4.56
C ALA A 39 -10.54 -8.14 -4.32
N PRO A 40 -10.20 -9.21 -5.08
CA PRO A 40 -10.71 -10.53 -4.78
C PRO A 40 -10.12 -11.07 -3.48
N THR A 41 -10.89 -11.91 -2.77
CA THR A 41 -10.39 -12.67 -1.61
C THR A 41 -10.79 -14.14 -1.71
N ALA A 42 -10.02 -15.00 -1.07
CA ALA A 42 -10.34 -16.40 -0.97
C ALA A 42 -11.72 -16.61 -0.33
N LYS A 43 -12.65 -17.27 -1.05
CA LYS A 43 -14.04 -17.52 -0.62
C LYS A 43 -14.81 -16.25 -0.21
N ASN A 44 -14.42 -15.08 -0.72
CA ASN A 44 -14.97 -13.76 -0.37
C ASN A 44 -14.95 -13.48 1.14
N ARG A 45 -13.87 -13.89 1.83
CA ARG A 45 -13.72 -13.71 3.28
C ARG A 45 -13.47 -12.27 3.69
N GLN A 46 -12.81 -11.48 2.84
CA GLN A 46 -12.52 -10.06 3.07
C GLN A 46 -11.83 -9.84 4.44
N PRO A 47 -10.69 -10.52 4.71
CA PRO A 47 -10.07 -10.53 6.04
C PRO A 47 -9.37 -9.22 6.41
N TRP A 48 -9.20 -8.33 5.45
CA TRP A 48 -8.47 -7.07 5.61
C TRP A 48 -9.17 -6.07 6.53
N GLU A 49 -8.31 -5.33 7.24
CA GLU A 49 -8.66 -4.14 8.00
C GLU A 49 -7.71 -3.02 7.58
N PHE A 50 -8.21 -1.78 7.53
CA PHE A 50 -7.43 -0.63 7.11
C PHE A 50 -7.38 0.43 8.21
N ILE A 51 -6.17 0.92 8.53
CA ILE A 51 -5.99 2.02 9.47
C ILE A 51 -5.43 3.21 8.69
N VAL A 52 -6.18 4.31 8.68
CA VAL A 52 -5.75 5.57 8.06
C VAL A 52 -5.05 6.43 9.09
N VAL A 53 -3.77 6.70 8.88
CA VAL A 53 -2.93 7.47 9.80
C VAL A 53 -2.58 8.81 9.17
N ARG A 54 -2.96 9.93 9.85
CA ARG A 54 -2.72 11.32 9.40
C ARG A 54 -1.98 12.16 10.44
N LYS A 55 -2.06 11.77 11.72
CA LYS A 55 -1.41 12.50 12.80
C LYS A 55 0.10 12.41 12.64
N ARG A 56 0.77 13.57 12.59
CA ARG A 56 2.21 13.66 12.38
C ARG A 56 3.00 12.86 13.41
N GLU A 57 2.64 12.97 14.68
CA GLU A 57 3.29 12.25 15.77
C GLU A 57 3.17 10.72 15.66
N VAL A 58 2.07 10.22 15.07
CA VAL A 58 1.87 8.78 14.84
C VAL A 58 2.68 8.31 13.63
N LEU A 59 2.68 9.09 12.55
CA LEU A 59 3.51 8.81 11.37
C LEU A 59 5.00 8.81 11.71
N ASP A 60 5.46 9.76 12.55
CA ASP A 60 6.84 9.83 13.01
C ASP A 60 7.20 8.63 13.89
N SER A 61 6.30 8.22 14.78
CA SER A 61 6.49 7.03 15.63
C SER A 61 6.60 5.73 14.81
N LEU A 62 5.81 5.61 13.74
CA LEU A 62 5.94 4.49 12.78
C LEU A 62 7.26 4.57 12.03
N ALA A 63 7.66 5.77 11.55
CA ALA A 63 8.93 5.98 10.86
C ALA A 63 10.13 5.63 11.73
N ASP A 64 10.10 5.99 13.02
CA ASP A 64 11.17 5.67 13.96
C ASP A 64 11.34 4.15 14.14
N GLY A 65 10.24 3.44 14.32
CA GLY A 65 10.26 2.00 14.58
C GLY A 65 10.44 1.12 13.34
N LEU A 66 10.10 1.61 12.14
CA LEU A 66 10.12 0.81 10.91
C LEU A 66 11.34 1.17 10.03
N PRO A 67 12.31 0.25 9.84
CA PRO A 67 13.56 0.57 9.14
C PRO A 67 13.38 0.97 7.68
N TYR A 68 12.35 0.45 7.02
CA TYR A 68 12.09 0.68 5.59
C TYR A 68 10.98 1.69 5.32
N ALA A 69 10.44 2.37 6.35
CA ALA A 69 9.35 3.32 6.24
C ALA A 69 9.74 4.77 6.61
N LYS A 70 11.02 5.13 6.48
CA LYS A 70 11.55 6.47 6.83
C LYS A 70 10.91 7.62 6.05
N MET A 71 10.33 7.33 4.87
CA MET A 71 9.58 8.32 4.10
C MET A 71 8.31 8.80 4.83
N LEU A 72 7.84 8.11 5.85
CA LEU A 72 6.73 8.54 6.71
C LEU A 72 7.01 9.87 7.43
N PHE A 73 8.28 10.25 7.67
CA PHE A 73 8.62 11.57 8.19
C PHE A 73 8.17 12.72 7.28
N LYS A 74 7.98 12.45 6.01
CA LYS A 74 7.51 13.43 5.01
C LYS A 74 6.11 13.14 4.48
N ALA A 75 5.68 11.90 4.47
CA ALA A 75 4.37 11.52 3.96
C ALA A 75 3.25 12.17 4.79
N PRO A 76 2.24 12.79 4.15
CA PRO A 76 1.09 13.38 4.86
C PRO A 76 0.11 12.33 5.36
N LEU A 77 0.20 11.09 4.86
CA LEU A 77 -0.75 10.02 5.09
C LEU A 77 -0.04 8.67 5.05
N ALA A 78 -0.53 7.72 5.83
CA ALA A 78 -0.28 6.30 5.64
C ALA A 78 -1.57 5.49 5.72
N VAL A 79 -1.67 4.45 4.90
CA VAL A 79 -2.68 3.39 5.06
C VAL A 79 -1.96 2.15 5.54
N VAL A 80 -2.38 1.62 6.68
CA VAL A 80 -1.85 0.36 7.23
C VAL A 80 -2.86 -0.73 6.94
N VAL A 81 -2.39 -1.79 6.29
CA VAL A 81 -3.20 -2.97 5.99
C VAL A 81 -2.92 -4.03 7.03
N CYS A 82 -3.96 -4.50 7.66
CA CYS A 82 -3.95 -5.59 8.61
C CYS A 82 -4.98 -6.65 8.18
N ALA A 83 -4.97 -7.81 8.79
CA ALA A 83 -5.98 -8.84 8.54
C ALA A 83 -6.24 -9.71 9.78
N SER A 84 -7.44 -10.30 9.84
CA SER A 84 -7.71 -11.46 10.66
C SER A 84 -6.92 -12.68 10.17
N ASP A 85 -6.64 -13.64 11.06
CA ASP A 85 -5.90 -14.87 10.74
C ASP A 85 -6.75 -15.86 9.94
N GLU A 86 -6.94 -15.59 8.66
CA GLU A 86 -7.65 -16.44 7.70
C GLU A 86 -6.65 -17.15 6.78
N GLN A 87 -7.04 -18.30 6.25
CA GLN A 87 -6.27 -18.93 5.19
C GLN A 87 -6.14 -17.98 3.98
N PHE A 88 -4.94 -17.78 3.44
CA PHE A 88 -4.64 -16.87 2.32
C PHE A 88 -4.74 -15.36 2.62
N TRP A 89 -4.75 -14.96 3.89
CA TRP A 89 -4.84 -13.55 4.28
C TRP A 89 -3.72 -12.67 3.66
N GLU A 90 -2.50 -13.21 3.51
CA GLU A 90 -1.38 -12.48 2.88
C GLU A 90 -1.65 -12.20 1.40
N GLN A 91 -2.18 -13.18 0.66
CA GLN A 91 -2.53 -13.03 -0.75
C GLN A 91 -3.69 -12.04 -0.92
N ASP A 92 -4.68 -12.12 -0.05
CA ASP A 92 -5.84 -11.23 -0.05
C ASP A 92 -5.41 -9.79 0.25
N CYS A 93 -4.55 -9.57 1.27
CA CYS A 93 -3.97 -8.27 1.58
C CYS A 93 -3.06 -7.75 0.47
N ALA A 94 -2.30 -8.62 -0.20
CA ALA A 94 -1.45 -8.24 -1.32
C ALA A 94 -2.27 -7.73 -2.51
N ALA A 95 -3.39 -8.40 -2.83
CA ALA A 95 -4.30 -7.96 -3.88
C ALA A 95 -4.94 -6.60 -3.55
N ALA A 96 -5.41 -6.41 -2.32
CA ALA A 96 -5.96 -5.13 -1.85
C ALA A 96 -4.90 -4.01 -1.88
N THR A 97 -3.68 -4.31 -1.47
CA THR A 97 -2.56 -3.36 -1.50
C THR A 97 -2.24 -2.93 -2.93
N GLU A 98 -2.14 -3.86 -3.89
CA GLU A 98 -1.86 -3.49 -5.28
C GLU A 98 -2.99 -2.65 -5.88
N ASN A 99 -4.26 -2.97 -5.60
CA ASN A 99 -5.39 -2.13 -6.03
C ASN A 99 -5.26 -0.68 -5.48
N LEU A 100 -4.88 -0.53 -4.21
CA LEU A 100 -4.62 0.79 -3.61
C LEU A 100 -3.49 1.53 -4.32
N LEU A 101 -2.38 0.84 -4.63
CA LEU A 101 -1.24 1.44 -5.33
C LEU A 101 -1.59 1.88 -6.75
N LEU A 102 -2.41 1.11 -7.46
CA LEU A 102 -2.92 1.47 -8.79
C LEU A 102 -3.88 2.65 -8.72
N ALA A 103 -4.76 2.68 -7.74
CA ALA A 103 -5.66 3.82 -7.52
C ALA A 103 -4.88 5.10 -7.17
N ALA A 104 -3.81 4.99 -6.37
CA ALA A 104 -2.93 6.12 -6.08
C ALA A 104 -2.30 6.69 -7.35
N GLU A 105 -1.74 5.83 -8.22
CA GLU A 105 -1.19 6.26 -9.52
C GLU A 105 -2.25 6.93 -10.40
N ALA A 106 -3.46 6.35 -10.47
CA ALA A 106 -4.57 6.90 -11.26
C ALA A 106 -5.03 8.28 -10.78
N LEU A 107 -4.90 8.56 -9.47
CA LEU A 107 -5.24 9.82 -8.83
C LEU A 107 -4.09 10.85 -8.86
N GLY A 108 -2.94 10.52 -9.44
CA GLY A 108 -1.75 11.37 -9.40
C GLY A 108 -1.07 11.42 -8.02
N LEU A 109 -1.38 10.46 -7.14
CA LEU A 109 -0.73 10.27 -5.86
C LEU A 109 0.47 9.33 -6.01
N GLY A 110 1.46 9.49 -5.13
CA GLY A 110 2.55 8.57 -4.95
C GLY A 110 2.32 7.67 -3.75
N ALA A 111 2.68 6.41 -3.86
CA ALA A 111 2.63 5.46 -2.76
C ALA A 111 3.78 4.45 -2.84
N VAL A 112 4.04 3.76 -1.73
CA VAL A 112 4.99 2.65 -1.68
C VAL A 112 4.56 1.61 -0.66
N TRP A 113 4.70 0.35 -1.02
CA TRP A 113 4.49 -0.78 -0.13
C TRP A 113 5.72 -0.98 0.76
N THR A 114 5.57 -0.85 2.08
CA THR A 114 6.59 -1.22 3.06
C THR A 114 6.09 -2.39 3.91
N ALA A 115 6.86 -3.46 3.98
CA ALA A 115 6.45 -4.68 4.68
C ALA A 115 6.35 -4.48 6.20
N ALA A 116 5.34 -5.10 6.82
CA ALA A 116 5.14 -5.11 8.27
C ALA A 116 4.68 -6.48 8.81
N ALA A 117 4.75 -7.54 8.01
CA ALA A 117 4.24 -8.87 8.36
C ALA A 117 5.19 -9.71 9.24
N ASP A 118 6.47 -9.38 9.33
CA ASP A 118 7.38 -10.07 10.25
C ASP A 118 7.20 -9.60 11.70
N ASP A 119 7.56 -10.46 12.64
CA ASP A 119 7.32 -10.24 14.07
C ASP A 119 7.84 -8.89 14.59
N ALA A 120 9.04 -8.49 14.20
CA ALA A 120 9.67 -7.27 14.68
C ALA A 120 8.92 -6.02 14.21
N ARG A 121 8.52 -5.97 12.93
CA ARG A 121 7.78 -4.84 12.35
C ARG A 121 6.32 -4.85 12.78
N ALA A 122 5.70 -6.03 12.85
CA ALA A 122 4.35 -6.18 13.37
C ALA A 122 4.23 -5.68 14.83
N ALA A 123 5.23 -5.96 15.67
CA ALA A 123 5.28 -5.47 17.05
C ALA A 123 5.33 -3.92 17.12
N VAL A 124 6.04 -3.27 16.20
CA VAL A 124 6.04 -1.79 16.09
C VAL A 124 4.66 -1.27 15.74
N VAL A 125 4.03 -1.84 14.70
CA VAL A 125 2.69 -1.43 14.25
C VAL A 125 1.67 -1.61 15.37
N ARG A 126 1.67 -2.77 16.06
CA ARG A 126 0.80 -3.03 17.20
C ARG A 126 0.98 -2.00 18.31
N ARG A 127 2.22 -1.77 18.72
CA ARG A 127 2.53 -0.82 19.79
C ARG A 127 2.09 0.61 19.46
N VAL A 128 2.34 1.07 18.22
CA VAL A 128 2.07 2.46 17.83
C VAL A 128 0.58 2.70 17.57
N LEU A 129 -0.11 1.72 16.97
CA LEU A 129 -1.49 1.87 16.51
C LEU A 129 -2.52 1.16 17.40
N GLY A 130 -2.10 0.43 18.43
CA GLY A 130 -3.02 -0.32 19.30
C GLY A 130 -3.68 -1.50 18.59
N VAL A 131 -3.04 -2.10 17.58
CA VAL A 131 -3.59 -3.24 16.85
C VAL A 131 -3.67 -4.47 17.78
N PRO A 132 -4.83 -5.12 17.90
CA PRO A 132 -5.01 -6.31 18.72
C PRO A 132 -4.06 -7.46 18.33
N GLU A 133 -3.79 -8.36 19.26
CA GLU A 133 -2.81 -9.44 19.05
C GLU A 133 -3.27 -10.45 18.01
N GLU A 134 -4.57 -10.69 17.93
CA GLU A 134 -5.23 -11.56 16.95
C GLU A 134 -5.28 -10.97 15.52
N VAL A 135 -5.02 -9.67 15.36
CA VAL A 135 -4.96 -9.00 14.06
C VAL A 135 -3.52 -8.92 13.58
N LYS A 136 -3.28 -9.34 12.35
CA LYS A 136 -1.94 -9.41 11.74
C LYS A 136 -1.65 -8.17 10.90
N PRO A 137 -0.68 -7.32 11.28
CA PRO A 137 -0.19 -6.27 10.39
C PRO A 137 0.45 -6.88 9.14
N PHE A 138 0.10 -6.36 7.97
CA PHE A 138 0.63 -6.82 6.69
C PHE A 138 1.63 -5.84 6.10
N CYS A 139 1.22 -4.60 5.90
CA CYS A 139 2.09 -3.57 5.35
C CYS A 139 1.67 -2.17 5.81
N VAL A 140 2.61 -1.23 5.66
CA VAL A 140 2.37 0.20 5.83
C VAL A 140 2.60 0.87 4.48
N ILE A 141 1.64 1.66 4.02
CA ILE A 141 1.66 2.31 2.71
C ILE A 141 1.67 3.83 2.93
N PRO A 142 2.86 4.48 2.93
CA PRO A 142 2.95 5.93 2.83
C PRO A 142 2.30 6.42 1.53
N VAL A 143 1.48 7.48 1.62
CA VAL A 143 0.76 8.07 0.49
C VAL A 143 0.86 9.59 0.54
N GLY A 144 0.99 10.22 -0.61
CA GLY A 144 1.02 11.68 -0.74
C GLY A 144 1.20 12.11 -2.19
N PHE A 145 1.20 13.41 -2.45
CA PHE A 145 1.58 13.91 -3.77
C PHE A 145 3.10 13.75 -3.94
N PRO A 146 3.57 13.17 -5.09
CA PRO A 146 4.99 12.97 -5.30
C PRO A 146 5.72 14.32 -5.45
N ALA A 147 6.84 14.48 -4.73
CA ALA A 147 7.68 15.69 -4.82
C ALA A 147 8.45 15.77 -6.16
N GLU A 148 8.62 14.64 -6.83
CA GLU A 148 9.31 14.54 -8.12
C GLU A 148 8.54 13.61 -9.07
N ASP A 149 8.47 13.98 -10.33
CA ASP A 149 7.95 13.08 -11.37
C ASP A 149 9.03 12.07 -11.80
N LYS A 150 8.92 10.85 -11.28
CA LYS A 150 9.81 9.73 -11.62
C LYS A 150 9.10 8.84 -12.65
N LYS A 151 9.81 8.48 -13.71
CA LYS A 151 9.30 7.51 -14.68
C LYS A 151 9.33 6.09 -14.12
N ALA A 152 8.30 5.31 -14.40
CA ALA A 152 8.30 3.88 -14.14
C ALA A 152 9.38 3.20 -15.00
N LYS A 153 9.95 2.11 -14.47
CA LYS A 153 10.92 1.28 -15.21
C LYS A 153 10.16 0.19 -15.95
N ASP A 154 10.52 -0.03 -17.21
CA ASP A 154 10.10 -1.23 -17.92
C ASP A 154 10.67 -2.48 -17.21
N LYS A 155 9.80 -3.43 -16.95
CA LYS A 155 10.14 -4.68 -16.24
C LYS A 155 9.86 -5.92 -17.09
N TRP A 156 9.49 -5.72 -18.37
CA TRP A 156 9.21 -6.84 -19.28
C TRP A 156 10.46 -7.69 -19.48
N LYS A 157 10.31 -8.99 -19.30
CA LYS A 157 11.38 -10.00 -19.44
C LYS A 157 10.81 -11.22 -20.14
N PRO A 158 10.88 -11.27 -21.48
CA PRO A 158 10.31 -12.39 -22.24
C PRO A 158 10.93 -13.74 -21.85
N GLU A 159 12.19 -13.77 -21.42
CA GLU A 159 12.87 -14.97 -20.95
C GLU A 159 12.28 -15.60 -19.67
N LYS A 160 11.36 -14.90 -19.03
CA LYS A 160 10.60 -15.40 -17.85
C LYS A 160 9.23 -15.97 -18.22
N VAL A 161 8.90 -16.00 -19.51
CA VAL A 161 7.64 -16.55 -19.98
C VAL A 161 7.91 -17.92 -20.61
N HIS A 162 7.38 -18.95 -20.01
CA HIS A 162 7.47 -20.33 -20.51
C HIS A 162 6.14 -20.72 -21.14
N GLN A 163 6.20 -21.41 -22.29
CA GLN A 163 5.03 -21.89 -22.99
C GLN A 163 4.83 -23.38 -22.66
N GLU A 164 3.61 -23.74 -22.24
CA GLU A 164 3.15 -25.11 -21.92
C GLU A 164 3.89 -25.76 -20.73
N LYS A 165 5.20 -25.62 -20.67
CA LYS A 165 6.07 -26.23 -19.63
C LYS A 165 7.19 -25.28 -19.23
N TRP A 166 7.72 -25.52 -18.05
CA TRP A 166 8.91 -24.81 -17.54
C TRP A 166 10.11 -25.16 -18.39
#